data_b26c2c09630515408f4d3766fbbe2859
#
_entry.id   b26c2c09630515408f4d3766fbbe2859
#
_cell.length_a   1.000
_cell.length_b   1.000
_cell.length_c   1.000
_cell.angle_alpha   90.00
_cell.angle_beta   90.00
_cell.angle_gamma   90.00
#
_symmetry.space_group_name_H-M   'P 1'
#
loop_
_entity.id
_entity.type
_entity.pdbx_description
1 polymer ?
#
loop_
_entity_poly.entity_id
_entity_poly.type
_entity_poly.pdbx_seq_one_letter_code
_entity_poly.pdbx_strand_id
1 'polypeptide(L)'
;MSVTDCGLRAQARNHRRAPAPPPPDPRVAFFDQRAPTWDDDADDVRRTLARLAELRGRIGLVPGQDVLEVGCGTGRITGWLVETVRPGRVVAVDFSPAMLAQAAVRRLAAEFRWLDVCGEIAAAEQFAVALCFHAFPHFRDQPRALRNLRRLLRPGGQLIILHLAGSAELNHFHSQLAAPVCHDLLPAAAAWPALLGRAGLELVSLVDTEGLFLLKAVSPPTPARREAPRAAAARE
;
A
#
# COMPACT_ATOMS: atom_id res chain seq x y z
N MET A 1 4.16 31.18 70.38
CA MET A 1 3.36 31.38 69.14
C MET A 1 3.97 30.45 68.08
N SER A 2 3.24 29.39 67.79
CA SER A 2 3.64 28.28 66.93
C SER A 2 3.40 28.69 65.48
N VAL A 3 4.36 28.49 64.56
CA VAL A 3 4.15 28.60 63.15
C VAL A 3 4.39 27.19 62.54
N THR A 4 3.29 26.59 62.09
CA THR A 4 3.18 25.31 61.45
C THR A 4 3.88 25.26 60.11
N ASP A 5 4.80 24.34 59.99
CA ASP A 5 5.50 23.92 58.76
C ASP A 5 4.53 23.18 57.84
N CYS A 6 4.22 23.74 56.70
CA CYS A 6 3.36 23.15 55.67
C CYS A 6 4.24 22.39 54.64
N GLY A 7 4.45 21.08 54.88
CA GLY A 7 5.23 20.22 54.01
C GLY A 7 4.58 20.00 52.64
N LEU A 8 5.08 20.68 51.60
CA LEU A 8 4.80 20.41 50.19
C LEU A 8 5.58 19.14 49.78
N ARG A 9 4.89 17.98 49.80
CA ARG A 9 5.40 16.77 49.16
C ARG A 9 5.35 16.97 47.64
N ALA A 10 6.50 17.16 47.03
CA ALA A 10 6.68 17.08 45.59
C ALA A 10 6.38 15.66 45.10
N GLN A 11 5.26 15.49 44.43
CA GLN A 11 4.96 14.23 43.70
C GLN A 11 5.93 14.13 42.51
N ALA A 12 6.89 13.22 42.62
CA ALA A 12 7.76 12.83 41.51
C ALA A 12 6.91 12.23 40.40
N ARG A 13 6.66 13.00 39.32
CA ARG A 13 6.04 12.51 38.10
C ARG A 13 6.98 11.48 37.48
N ASN A 14 6.56 10.23 37.53
CA ASN A 14 7.24 9.12 36.91
C ASN A 14 7.11 9.29 35.37
N HIS A 15 8.05 10.02 34.76
CA HIS A 15 8.16 10.12 33.32
C HIS A 15 8.57 8.75 32.79
N ARG A 16 7.61 7.91 32.44
CA ARG A 16 7.88 6.70 31.66
C ARG A 16 8.51 7.19 30.35
N ARG A 17 9.80 6.89 30.20
CA ARG A 17 10.54 7.15 28.97
C ARG A 17 9.78 6.48 27.83
N ALA A 18 9.43 7.24 26.78
CA ALA A 18 8.80 6.67 25.59
C ALA A 18 9.65 5.50 25.09
N PRO A 19 9.06 4.39 24.66
CA PRO A 19 9.82 3.28 24.10
C PRO A 19 10.67 3.81 22.94
N ALA A 20 11.89 3.28 22.83
CA ALA A 20 12.77 3.63 21.69
C ALA A 20 12.03 3.32 20.38
N PRO A 21 12.19 4.16 19.34
CA PRO A 21 11.60 3.87 18.05
C PRO A 21 12.08 2.50 17.56
N PRO A 22 11.22 1.71 16.91
CA PRO A 22 11.62 0.42 16.37
C PRO A 22 12.81 0.61 15.39
N PRO A 23 13.71 -0.38 15.27
CA PRO A 23 14.79 -0.30 14.30
C PRO A 23 14.23 -0.08 12.89
N PRO A 24 14.94 0.64 12.02
CA PRO A 24 14.52 0.85 10.64
C PRO A 24 14.34 -0.50 9.93
N ASP A 25 13.34 -0.60 9.05
CA ASP A 25 13.12 -1.81 8.25
C ASP A 25 14.35 -2.07 7.37
N PRO A 26 15.01 -3.24 7.47
CA PRO A 26 16.22 -3.54 6.70
C PRO A 26 15.97 -3.56 5.18
N ARG A 27 14.72 -3.68 4.74
CA ARG A 27 14.35 -3.59 3.32
C ARG A 27 14.59 -2.22 2.74
N VAL A 28 14.52 -1.15 3.55
CA VAL A 28 14.84 0.22 3.09
C VAL A 28 16.26 0.25 2.56
N ALA A 29 17.23 -0.19 3.35
CA ALA A 29 18.64 -0.22 2.92
C ALA A 29 18.87 -1.13 1.71
N PHE A 30 18.17 -2.27 1.65
CA PHE A 30 18.23 -3.20 0.52
C PHE A 30 17.78 -2.56 -0.79
N PHE A 31 16.67 -1.82 -0.79
CA PHE A 31 16.14 -1.15 -1.98
C PHE A 31 16.91 0.13 -2.29
N ASP A 32 17.33 0.89 -1.27
CA ASP A 32 18.15 2.09 -1.46
C ASP A 32 19.46 1.77 -2.20
N GLN A 33 20.14 0.68 -1.84
CA GLN A 33 21.37 0.25 -2.50
C GLN A 33 21.19 -0.15 -3.96
N ARG A 34 19.99 -0.65 -4.32
CA ARG A 34 19.67 -1.12 -5.67
C ARG A 34 19.04 -0.07 -6.56
N ALA A 35 18.53 1.00 -6.00
CA ALA A 35 17.83 2.04 -6.75
C ALA A 35 18.62 2.59 -7.95
N PRO A 36 19.94 2.83 -7.90
CA PRO A 36 20.68 3.35 -9.04
C PRO A 36 20.70 2.43 -10.27
N THR A 37 20.61 1.10 -10.06
CA THR A 37 20.73 0.09 -11.13
C THR A 37 19.43 -0.70 -11.35
N TRP A 38 18.34 -0.30 -10.71
CA TRP A 38 17.08 -1.04 -10.70
C TRP A 38 16.48 -1.26 -12.09
N ASP A 39 16.67 -0.31 -13.00
CA ASP A 39 16.15 -0.33 -14.37
C ASP A 39 17.24 -0.42 -15.43
N ASP A 40 18.44 -0.92 -15.11
CA ASP A 40 19.55 -1.03 -16.06
C ASP A 40 19.24 -1.99 -17.21
N ASP A 41 18.42 -3.02 -16.99
CA ASP A 41 17.90 -3.87 -18.06
C ASP A 41 16.73 -3.19 -18.77
N ALA A 42 17.06 -2.43 -19.83
CA ALA A 42 16.07 -1.75 -20.64
C ALA A 42 15.12 -2.72 -21.39
N ASP A 43 15.56 -3.96 -21.65
CA ASP A 43 14.71 -4.99 -22.26
C ASP A 43 13.68 -5.49 -21.27
N ASP A 44 14.03 -5.64 -20.01
CA ASP A 44 13.10 -6.00 -18.95
C ASP A 44 12.04 -4.91 -18.75
N VAL A 45 12.44 -3.64 -18.76
CA VAL A 45 11.50 -2.52 -18.69
C VAL A 45 10.52 -2.55 -19.87
N ARG A 46 11.00 -2.76 -21.11
CA ARG A 46 10.15 -2.84 -22.30
C ARG A 46 9.18 -4.02 -22.24
N ARG A 47 9.66 -5.22 -21.84
CA ARG A 47 8.81 -6.42 -21.66
C ARG A 47 7.72 -6.18 -20.62
N THR A 48 8.08 -5.55 -19.49
CA THR A 48 7.13 -5.19 -18.43
C THR A 48 6.01 -4.29 -18.97
N LEU A 49 6.34 -3.22 -19.67
CA LEU A 49 5.35 -2.27 -20.22
C LEU A 49 4.49 -2.91 -21.31
N ALA A 50 5.07 -3.74 -22.18
CA ALA A 50 4.32 -4.50 -23.20
C ALA A 50 3.31 -5.45 -22.52
N ARG A 51 3.73 -6.17 -21.50
CA ARG A 51 2.86 -7.08 -20.76
C ARG A 51 1.72 -6.38 -20.05
N LEU A 52 1.98 -5.21 -19.45
CA LEU A 52 0.92 -4.38 -18.85
C LEU A 52 -0.10 -3.89 -19.89
N ALA A 53 0.36 -3.54 -21.10
CA ALA A 53 -0.53 -3.15 -22.20
C ALA A 53 -1.45 -4.31 -22.62
N GLU A 54 -0.94 -5.53 -22.73
CA GLU A 54 -1.73 -6.74 -23.01
C GLU A 54 -2.75 -7.02 -21.89
N LEU A 55 -2.36 -6.82 -20.64
CA LEU A 55 -3.19 -7.07 -19.46
C LEU A 55 -4.16 -5.92 -19.15
N ARG A 56 -4.11 -4.80 -19.88
CA ARG A 56 -4.89 -3.59 -19.58
C ARG A 56 -6.37 -3.87 -19.31
N GLY A 57 -7.02 -4.64 -20.16
CA GLY A 57 -8.43 -5.01 -19.97
C GLY A 57 -8.68 -5.86 -18.72
N ARG A 58 -7.72 -6.73 -18.37
CA ARG A 58 -7.81 -7.56 -17.16
C ARG A 58 -7.52 -6.76 -15.89
N ILE A 59 -6.58 -5.81 -15.93
CA ILE A 59 -6.28 -4.89 -14.83
C ILE A 59 -7.52 -4.02 -14.58
N GLY A 60 -8.16 -3.51 -15.64
CA GLY A 60 -9.44 -2.81 -15.56
C GLY A 60 -9.33 -1.37 -15.08
N LEU A 61 -8.18 -0.72 -15.25
CA LEU A 61 -8.04 0.72 -15.06
C LEU A 61 -8.77 1.48 -16.17
N VAL A 62 -9.47 2.55 -15.81
CA VAL A 62 -10.24 3.37 -16.74
C VAL A 62 -9.88 4.86 -16.58
N PRO A 63 -10.05 5.67 -17.67
CA PRO A 63 -9.84 7.11 -17.61
C PRO A 63 -10.66 7.78 -16.50
N GLY A 64 -10.08 8.80 -15.87
CA GLY A 64 -10.70 9.57 -14.80
C GLY A 64 -10.56 8.97 -13.39
N GLN A 65 -9.91 7.81 -13.23
CA GLN A 65 -9.64 7.24 -11.91
C GLN A 65 -8.43 7.90 -11.27
N ASP A 66 -8.57 8.29 -9.99
CA ASP A 66 -7.42 8.63 -9.15
C ASP A 66 -6.79 7.33 -8.63
N VAL A 67 -5.51 7.15 -8.90
CA VAL A 67 -4.76 5.93 -8.59
C VAL A 67 -3.65 6.22 -7.57
N LEU A 68 -3.58 5.37 -6.54
CA LEU A 68 -2.44 5.26 -5.64
C LEU A 68 -1.58 4.07 -6.11
N GLU A 69 -0.39 4.34 -6.63
CA GLU A 69 0.62 3.32 -6.89
C GLU A 69 1.44 3.09 -5.63
N VAL A 70 1.43 1.88 -5.09
CA VAL A 70 2.07 1.53 -3.81
C VAL A 70 3.29 0.66 -4.04
N GLY A 71 4.46 1.12 -3.59
CA GLY A 71 5.74 0.52 -3.92
C GLY A 71 6.13 0.84 -5.36
N CYS A 72 6.09 2.12 -5.73
CA CYS A 72 6.35 2.56 -7.12
C CYS A 72 7.81 2.36 -7.56
N GLY A 73 8.72 2.13 -6.60
CA GLY A 73 10.15 2.01 -6.86
C GLY A 73 10.68 3.23 -7.61
N THR A 74 11.40 2.98 -8.69
CA THR A 74 11.95 4.01 -9.59
C THR A 74 10.90 4.65 -10.52
N GLY A 75 9.61 4.35 -10.36
CA GLY A 75 8.55 4.85 -11.24
C GLY A 75 8.47 4.13 -12.59
N ARG A 76 8.93 2.86 -12.65
CA ARG A 76 8.99 2.05 -13.88
C ARG A 76 7.67 2.04 -14.65
N ILE A 77 6.54 1.86 -13.94
CA ILE A 77 5.21 1.78 -14.56
C ILE A 77 4.37 3.05 -14.38
N THR A 78 4.83 4.01 -13.58
CA THR A 78 4.08 5.23 -13.25
C THR A 78 3.65 6.00 -14.50
N GLY A 79 4.53 6.11 -15.51
CA GLY A 79 4.19 6.76 -16.78
C GLY A 79 3.05 6.06 -17.53
N TRP A 80 3.06 4.74 -17.57
CA TRP A 80 1.96 3.95 -18.13
C TRP A 80 0.64 4.15 -17.38
N LEU A 81 0.70 4.25 -16.04
CA LEU A 81 -0.48 4.55 -15.22
C LEU A 81 -1.05 5.93 -15.54
N VAL A 82 -0.20 6.97 -15.61
CA VAL A 82 -0.61 8.33 -15.96
C VAL A 82 -1.35 8.37 -17.28
N GLU A 83 -0.79 7.75 -18.33
CA GLU A 83 -1.43 7.71 -19.64
C GLU A 83 -2.74 6.88 -19.65
N THR A 84 -2.80 5.82 -18.82
CA THR A 84 -3.98 4.94 -18.77
C THR A 84 -5.18 5.60 -18.10
N VAL A 85 -4.95 6.41 -17.05
CA VAL A 85 -6.03 6.95 -16.23
C VAL A 85 -6.40 8.40 -16.54
N ARG A 86 -5.69 9.08 -17.43
CA ARG A 86 -6.04 10.47 -17.84
C ARG A 86 -7.55 10.65 -18.06
N PRO A 87 -8.17 11.73 -17.56
CA PRO A 87 -7.63 12.86 -16.79
C PRO A 87 -7.50 12.61 -15.28
N GLY A 88 -7.66 11.38 -14.78
CA GLY A 88 -7.39 11.03 -13.40
C GLY A 88 -5.91 11.25 -13.04
N ARG A 89 -5.64 11.41 -11.75
CA ARG A 89 -4.29 11.63 -11.24
C ARG A 89 -3.65 10.34 -10.72
N VAL A 90 -2.32 10.33 -10.68
CA VAL A 90 -1.52 9.27 -10.07
C VAL A 90 -0.72 9.86 -8.91
N VAL A 91 -0.87 9.26 -7.73
CA VAL A 91 0.01 9.45 -6.59
C VAL A 91 0.81 8.17 -6.43
N ALA A 92 2.13 8.27 -6.53
CA ALA A 92 3.05 7.14 -6.47
C ALA A 92 3.85 7.19 -5.17
N VAL A 93 3.78 6.12 -4.39
CA VAL A 93 4.42 6.09 -3.06
C VAL A 93 5.40 4.95 -2.93
N ASP A 94 6.50 5.21 -2.23
CA ASP A 94 7.48 4.20 -1.86
C ASP A 94 8.07 4.50 -0.48
N PHE A 95 8.57 3.49 0.22
CA PHE A 95 9.21 3.64 1.52
C PHE A 95 10.73 3.85 1.41
N SER A 96 11.32 3.63 0.21
CA SER A 96 12.73 3.87 -0.10
C SER A 96 12.93 5.29 -0.65
N PRO A 97 13.65 6.16 0.07
CA PRO A 97 13.97 7.49 -0.43
C PRO A 97 14.81 7.47 -1.73
N ALA A 98 15.72 6.50 -1.88
CA ALA A 98 16.55 6.40 -3.07
C ALA A 98 15.74 5.97 -4.31
N MET A 99 14.75 5.06 -4.15
CA MET A 99 13.82 4.73 -5.23
C MET A 99 13.03 5.96 -5.69
N LEU A 100 12.47 6.73 -4.75
CA LEU A 100 11.75 7.97 -5.06
C LEU A 100 12.62 9.01 -5.73
N ALA A 101 13.90 9.11 -5.36
CA ALA A 101 14.83 10.02 -6.03
C ALA A 101 15.01 9.63 -7.52
N GLN A 102 15.10 8.33 -7.84
CA GLN A 102 15.14 7.86 -9.23
C GLN A 102 13.81 8.12 -9.95
N ALA A 103 12.68 7.91 -9.29
CA ALA A 103 11.37 8.17 -9.87
C ALA A 103 11.18 9.65 -10.22
N ALA A 104 11.62 10.57 -9.36
CA ALA A 104 11.50 12.01 -9.58
C ALA A 104 12.28 12.50 -10.82
N VAL A 105 13.40 11.87 -11.16
CA VAL A 105 14.19 12.21 -12.35
C VAL A 105 13.40 11.99 -13.66
N ARG A 106 12.42 11.08 -13.65
CA ARG A 106 11.59 10.78 -14.85
C ARG A 106 10.65 11.90 -15.26
N ARG A 107 10.42 12.90 -14.39
CA ARG A 107 9.56 14.08 -14.66
C ARG A 107 8.17 13.71 -15.19
N LEU A 108 7.58 12.65 -14.64
CA LEU A 108 6.24 12.19 -14.98
C LEU A 108 5.17 13.12 -14.41
N ALA A 109 3.99 13.15 -15.03
CA ALA A 109 2.82 13.88 -14.52
C ALA A 109 2.14 13.10 -13.36
N ALA A 110 2.93 12.73 -12.35
CA ALA A 110 2.53 12.02 -11.15
C ALA A 110 3.10 12.71 -9.91
N GLU A 111 2.46 12.54 -8.78
CA GLU A 111 2.98 13.01 -7.51
C GLU A 111 3.71 11.88 -6.79
N PHE A 112 5.00 12.06 -6.51
CA PHE A 112 5.82 11.10 -5.76
C PHE A 112 5.89 11.48 -4.30
N ARG A 113 5.55 10.54 -3.39
CA ARG A 113 5.55 10.76 -1.94
C ARG A 113 6.21 9.61 -1.20
N TRP A 114 6.95 9.93 -0.15
CA TRP A 114 7.40 8.92 0.79
C TRP A 114 6.22 8.41 1.62
N LEU A 115 6.03 7.09 1.64
CA LEU A 115 5.03 6.45 2.48
C LEU A 115 5.43 5.00 2.79
N ASP A 116 5.50 4.68 4.08
CA ASP A 116 5.51 3.30 4.53
C ASP A 116 4.07 2.83 4.78
N VAL A 117 3.55 2.02 3.86
CA VAL A 117 2.18 1.50 3.94
C VAL A 117 1.94 0.61 5.17
N CYS A 118 3.01 0.08 5.79
CA CYS A 118 2.96 -0.67 7.05
C CYS A 118 3.07 0.22 8.29
N GLY A 119 3.28 1.53 8.13
CA GLY A 119 3.42 2.51 9.19
C GLY A 119 2.09 3.07 9.69
N GLU A 120 2.16 4.20 10.40
CA GLU A 120 1.00 5.01 10.72
C GLU A 120 0.63 5.89 9.53
N ILE A 121 -0.62 5.88 9.13
CA ILE A 121 -1.11 6.66 7.99
C ILE A 121 -2.22 7.59 8.46
N ALA A 122 -2.04 8.89 8.22
CA ALA A 122 -3.11 9.88 8.28
C ALA A 122 -3.93 9.76 6.98
N ALA A 123 -5.07 9.08 7.03
CA ALA A 123 -5.93 8.89 5.87
C ALA A 123 -6.82 10.13 5.66
N ALA A 124 -6.27 11.17 5.06
CA ALA A 124 -7.04 12.36 4.65
C ALA A 124 -7.49 12.30 3.18
N GLU A 125 -6.88 11.42 2.38
CA GLU A 125 -7.06 11.33 0.93
C GLU A 125 -7.51 9.94 0.54
N GLN A 126 -8.43 9.84 -0.43
CA GLN A 126 -8.98 8.55 -0.87
C GLN A 126 -8.92 8.42 -2.39
N PHE A 127 -8.59 7.22 -2.84
CA PHE A 127 -8.35 6.86 -4.23
C PHE A 127 -9.43 5.93 -4.78
N ALA A 128 -9.64 5.98 -6.09
CA ALA A 128 -10.48 5.02 -6.78
C ALA A 128 -9.83 3.63 -6.83
N VAL A 129 -8.51 3.62 -6.99
CA VAL A 129 -7.70 2.40 -7.09
C VAL A 129 -6.43 2.55 -6.27
N ALA A 130 -6.07 1.50 -5.53
CA ALA A 130 -4.72 1.28 -5.02
C ALA A 130 -4.10 0.11 -5.79
N LEU A 131 -2.97 0.33 -6.44
CA LEU A 131 -2.27 -0.68 -7.22
C LEU A 131 -0.92 -0.98 -6.57
N CYS A 132 -0.69 -2.25 -6.24
CA CYS A 132 0.60 -2.79 -5.81
C CYS A 132 1.16 -3.63 -6.97
N PHE A 133 2.16 -3.10 -7.69
CA PHE A 133 2.84 -3.82 -8.76
C PHE A 133 4.20 -4.28 -8.29
N HIS A 134 4.44 -5.59 -8.25
CA HIS A 134 5.68 -6.21 -7.74
C HIS A 134 6.13 -5.76 -6.34
N ALA A 135 5.19 -5.30 -5.48
CA ALA A 135 5.52 -4.68 -4.19
C ALA A 135 5.01 -5.46 -2.97
N PHE A 136 3.83 -6.10 -3.07
CA PHE A 136 3.10 -6.63 -1.92
C PHE A 136 3.89 -7.64 -1.04
N PRO A 137 4.70 -8.56 -1.56
CA PRO A 137 5.50 -9.47 -0.74
C PRO A 137 6.44 -8.75 0.23
N HIS A 138 6.93 -7.58 -0.17
CA HIS A 138 7.89 -6.79 0.61
C HIS A 138 7.27 -5.99 1.76
N PHE A 139 5.94 -6.05 1.94
CA PHE A 139 5.29 -5.41 3.07
C PHE A 139 5.54 -6.22 4.35
N ARG A 140 6.33 -5.65 5.28
CA ARG A 140 6.72 -6.32 6.54
C ARG A 140 5.54 -6.72 7.43
N ASP A 141 4.40 -6.04 7.29
CA ASP A 141 3.13 -6.31 7.98
C ASP A 141 2.00 -6.22 6.94
N GLN A 142 1.81 -7.30 6.18
CA GLN A 142 0.79 -7.38 5.12
C GLN A 142 -0.63 -7.14 5.65
N PRO A 143 -1.05 -7.70 6.81
CA PRO A 143 -2.34 -7.37 7.41
C PRO A 143 -2.52 -5.88 7.71
N ARG A 144 -1.50 -5.20 8.24
CA ARG A 144 -1.55 -3.75 8.51
C ARG A 144 -1.58 -2.95 7.20
N ALA A 145 -0.77 -3.33 6.23
CA ALA A 145 -0.78 -2.72 4.90
C ALA A 145 -2.18 -2.79 4.27
N LEU A 146 -2.83 -3.95 4.29
CA LEU A 146 -4.19 -4.11 3.76
C LEU A 146 -5.20 -3.20 4.49
N ARG A 147 -5.14 -3.10 5.82
CA ARG A 147 -6.01 -2.17 6.58
C ARG A 147 -5.75 -0.71 6.20
N ASN A 148 -4.49 -0.33 6.02
CA ASN A 148 -4.13 1.02 5.61
C ASN A 148 -4.57 1.31 4.18
N LEU A 149 -4.38 0.39 3.24
CA LEU A 149 -4.87 0.49 1.86
C LEU A 149 -6.39 0.61 1.82
N ARG A 150 -7.12 -0.17 2.66
CA ARG A 150 -8.57 -0.01 2.79
C ARG A 150 -8.98 1.42 3.20
N ARG A 151 -8.24 2.07 4.08
CA ARG A 151 -8.51 3.45 4.53
C ARG A 151 -8.21 4.49 3.45
N LEU A 152 -7.24 4.21 2.57
CA LEU A 152 -6.87 5.06 1.44
C LEU A 152 -7.79 4.86 0.22
N LEU A 153 -8.63 3.82 0.22
CA LEU A 153 -9.61 3.60 -0.82
C LEU A 153 -10.95 4.26 -0.46
N ARG A 154 -11.54 4.95 -1.43
CA ARG A 154 -12.93 5.42 -1.31
C ARG A 154 -13.90 4.23 -1.20
N PRO A 155 -15.12 4.42 -0.68
CA PRO A 155 -16.16 3.41 -0.78
C PRO A 155 -16.37 2.99 -2.24
N GLY A 156 -16.37 1.69 -2.53
CA GLY A 156 -16.38 1.13 -3.89
C GLY A 156 -15.03 1.17 -4.61
N GLY A 157 -13.96 1.71 -4.00
CA GLY A 157 -12.62 1.71 -4.57
C GLY A 157 -12.00 0.32 -4.60
N GLN A 158 -11.04 0.10 -5.50
CA GLN A 158 -10.43 -1.20 -5.75
C GLN A 158 -8.98 -1.28 -5.26
N LEU A 159 -8.63 -2.40 -4.64
CA LEU A 159 -7.25 -2.83 -4.45
C LEU A 159 -6.89 -3.80 -5.57
N ILE A 160 -5.75 -3.56 -6.23
CA ILE A 160 -5.18 -4.45 -7.24
C ILE A 160 -3.76 -4.83 -6.79
N ILE A 161 -3.49 -6.14 -6.69
CA ILE A 161 -2.14 -6.67 -6.46
C ILE A 161 -1.76 -7.44 -7.71
N LEU A 162 -0.68 -7.02 -8.38
CA LEU A 162 -0.27 -7.54 -9.68
C LEU A 162 1.21 -7.90 -9.68
N HIS A 163 1.50 -9.11 -10.14
CA HIS A 163 2.84 -9.58 -10.45
C HIS A 163 2.84 -10.29 -11.81
N LEU A 164 3.92 -10.12 -12.57
CA LEU A 164 4.15 -10.81 -13.84
C LEU A 164 4.84 -12.18 -13.63
N ALA A 165 4.50 -12.83 -12.54
CA ALA A 165 4.87 -14.18 -12.15
C ALA A 165 3.76 -14.72 -11.25
N GLY A 166 3.48 -16.01 -11.27
CA GLY A 166 2.57 -16.66 -10.33
C GLY A 166 3.15 -16.68 -8.91
N SER A 167 2.31 -16.91 -7.90
CA SER A 167 2.77 -16.90 -6.51
C SER A 167 3.84 -17.97 -6.23
N ALA A 168 3.73 -19.16 -6.84
CA ALA A 168 4.70 -20.23 -6.68
C ALA A 168 6.07 -19.83 -7.25
N GLU A 169 6.11 -19.24 -8.47
CA GLU A 169 7.34 -18.78 -9.11
C GLU A 169 7.99 -17.66 -8.29
N LEU A 170 7.19 -16.68 -7.89
CA LEU A 170 7.67 -15.54 -7.14
C LEU A 170 8.21 -15.93 -5.77
N ASN A 171 7.50 -16.78 -5.04
CA ASN A 171 7.91 -17.26 -3.73
C ASN A 171 9.18 -18.13 -3.83
N HIS A 172 9.28 -18.96 -4.87
CA HIS A 172 10.50 -19.71 -5.15
C HIS A 172 11.67 -18.77 -5.43
N PHE A 173 11.48 -17.77 -6.30
CA PHE A 173 12.52 -16.77 -6.59
C PHE A 173 12.99 -16.05 -5.31
N HIS A 174 12.07 -15.56 -4.48
CA HIS A 174 12.44 -14.88 -3.24
C HIS A 174 13.21 -15.80 -2.29
N SER A 175 12.84 -17.07 -2.18
CA SER A 175 13.53 -18.03 -1.30
C SER A 175 15.00 -18.27 -1.67
N GLN A 176 15.42 -17.93 -2.89
CA GLN A 176 16.81 -18.00 -3.36
C GLN A 176 17.61 -16.71 -3.09
N LEU A 177 16.94 -15.64 -2.68
CA LEU A 177 17.60 -14.37 -2.40
C LEU A 177 18.21 -14.37 -0.99
N ALA A 178 19.13 -13.43 -0.76
CA ALA A 178 19.65 -13.16 0.58
C ALA A 178 18.64 -12.35 1.42
N ALA A 179 18.80 -12.37 2.76
CA ALA A 179 18.08 -11.45 3.63
C ALA A 179 18.30 -9.99 3.18
N PRO A 180 17.33 -9.10 3.37
CA PRO A 180 16.11 -9.27 4.15
C PRO A 180 14.89 -9.81 3.36
N VAL A 181 14.99 -10.03 2.05
CA VAL A 181 13.86 -10.31 1.15
C VAL A 181 13.58 -11.79 0.91
N CYS A 182 14.43 -12.71 1.40
CA CYS A 182 14.26 -14.16 1.20
C CYS A 182 12.97 -14.75 1.81
N HIS A 183 12.34 -14.05 2.73
CA HIS A 183 11.09 -14.44 3.37
C HIS A 183 9.89 -13.58 2.95
N ASP A 184 10.06 -12.74 1.94
CA ASP A 184 9.02 -11.88 1.39
C ASP A 184 8.15 -12.66 0.42
N LEU A 185 7.06 -13.23 0.93
CA LEU A 185 6.23 -14.17 0.19
C LEU A 185 4.82 -13.63 -0.05
N LEU A 186 4.23 -14.00 -1.18
CA LEU A 186 2.79 -13.90 -1.37
C LEU A 186 2.08 -14.96 -0.53
N PRO A 187 0.97 -14.60 0.15
CA PRO A 187 0.12 -15.57 0.81
C PRO A 187 -0.42 -16.63 -0.17
N ALA A 188 -0.64 -17.84 0.35
CA ALA A 188 -1.30 -18.89 -0.43
C ALA A 188 -2.71 -18.46 -0.87
N ALA A 189 -3.16 -18.90 -2.04
CA ALA A 189 -4.46 -18.49 -2.63
C ALA A 189 -5.63 -18.64 -1.65
N ALA A 190 -5.67 -19.72 -0.87
CA ALA A 190 -6.72 -19.96 0.11
C ALA A 190 -6.74 -18.99 1.30
N ALA A 191 -5.64 -18.26 1.56
CA ALA A 191 -5.54 -17.34 2.69
C ALA A 191 -6.15 -15.95 2.39
N TRP A 192 -6.26 -15.57 1.11
CA TRP A 192 -6.66 -14.23 0.71
C TRP A 192 -8.05 -13.79 1.20
N PRO A 193 -9.12 -14.62 1.10
CA PRO A 193 -10.44 -14.21 1.59
C PRO A 193 -10.41 -13.79 3.07
N ALA A 194 -9.71 -14.56 3.92
CA ALA A 194 -9.63 -14.24 5.33
C ALA A 194 -8.73 -13.02 5.62
N LEU A 195 -7.63 -12.84 4.87
CA LEU A 195 -6.73 -11.66 5.00
C LEU A 195 -7.46 -10.38 4.62
N LEU A 196 -8.14 -10.39 3.48
CA LEU A 196 -8.90 -9.24 2.98
C LEU A 196 -10.08 -8.92 3.89
N GLY A 197 -10.86 -9.93 4.31
CA GLY A 197 -12.01 -9.75 5.21
C GLY A 197 -11.61 -9.10 6.53
N ARG A 198 -10.48 -9.48 7.14
CA ARG A 198 -9.94 -8.82 8.34
C ARG A 198 -9.53 -7.37 8.12
N ALA A 199 -9.23 -6.99 6.90
CA ALA A 199 -8.92 -5.61 6.53
C ALA A 199 -10.16 -4.80 6.11
N GLY A 200 -11.34 -5.43 6.01
CA GLY A 200 -12.57 -4.80 5.52
C GLY A 200 -12.59 -4.64 4.00
N LEU A 201 -11.93 -5.55 3.29
CA LEU A 201 -11.90 -5.66 1.83
C LEU A 201 -12.60 -6.96 1.42
N GLU A 202 -13.26 -6.95 0.27
CA GLU A 202 -13.92 -8.12 -0.32
C GLU A 202 -13.16 -8.58 -1.56
N LEU A 203 -12.83 -9.87 -1.62
CA LEU A 203 -12.18 -10.46 -2.80
C LEU A 203 -13.16 -10.47 -3.97
N VAL A 204 -12.75 -9.87 -5.09
CA VAL A 204 -13.53 -9.88 -6.35
C VAL A 204 -13.03 -10.98 -7.27
N SER A 205 -11.73 -11.08 -7.46
CA SER A 205 -11.13 -12.13 -8.31
C SER A 205 -9.68 -12.36 -7.92
N LEU A 206 -9.24 -13.60 -8.14
CA LEU A 206 -7.84 -14.00 -8.03
C LEU A 206 -7.49 -14.87 -9.23
N VAL A 207 -6.45 -14.45 -9.95
CA VAL A 207 -5.79 -15.24 -10.98
C VAL A 207 -4.37 -15.49 -10.47
N ASP A 208 -4.01 -16.74 -10.32
CA ASP A 208 -2.68 -17.18 -9.86
C ASP A 208 -2.26 -18.35 -10.74
N THR A 209 -1.52 -18.03 -11.79
CA THR A 209 -1.05 -18.95 -12.81
C THR A 209 0.39 -18.64 -13.16
N GLU A 210 1.06 -19.51 -13.87
CA GLU A 210 2.38 -19.23 -14.43
C GLU A 210 2.37 -17.87 -15.18
N GLY A 211 3.37 -17.03 -14.89
CA GLY A 211 3.52 -15.71 -15.50
C GLY A 211 2.50 -14.66 -15.09
N LEU A 212 1.58 -14.93 -14.12
CA LEU A 212 0.61 -13.93 -13.69
C LEU A 212 0.01 -14.22 -12.31
N PHE A 213 0.20 -13.28 -11.39
CA PHE A 213 -0.65 -13.13 -10.21
C PHE A 213 -1.42 -11.82 -10.31
N LEU A 214 -2.75 -11.89 -10.33
CA LEU A 214 -3.64 -10.72 -10.36
C LEU A 214 -4.77 -10.93 -9.37
N LEU A 215 -4.70 -10.19 -8.26
CA LEU A 215 -5.75 -10.13 -7.26
C LEU A 215 -6.48 -8.80 -7.37
N LYS A 216 -7.81 -8.85 -7.34
CA LYS A 216 -8.67 -7.68 -7.19
C LYS A 216 -9.55 -7.83 -5.97
N ALA A 217 -9.61 -6.77 -5.17
CA ALA A 217 -10.51 -6.67 -4.04
C ALA A 217 -11.20 -5.30 -4.06
N VAL A 218 -12.34 -5.18 -3.41
CA VAL A 218 -13.12 -3.95 -3.34
C VAL A 218 -13.27 -3.52 -1.89
N SER A 219 -13.21 -2.19 -1.68
CA SER A 219 -13.62 -1.53 -0.46
C SER A 219 -15.16 -1.42 -0.48
N PRO A 220 -15.91 -2.20 0.32
CA PRO A 220 -17.36 -2.15 0.26
C PRO A 220 -17.90 -0.74 0.53
N PRO A 221 -19.04 -0.37 -0.04
CA PRO A 221 -19.68 0.91 0.26
C PRO A 221 -19.97 1.00 1.76
N THR A 222 -19.82 2.19 2.33
CA THR A 222 -20.24 2.42 3.71
C THR A 222 -21.75 2.16 3.79
N PRO A 223 -22.23 1.28 4.70
CA PRO A 223 -23.66 1.08 4.84
C PRO A 223 -24.32 2.42 5.14
N ALA A 224 -25.39 2.75 4.39
CA ALA A 224 -26.16 3.94 4.65
C ALA A 224 -26.53 3.97 6.14
N ARG A 225 -26.24 5.07 6.84
CA ARG A 225 -26.74 5.26 8.21
C ARG A 225 -28.26 5.07 8.13
N ARG A 226 -28.77 4.02 8.76
CA ARG A 226 -30.21 3.92 9.00
C ARG A 226 -30.59 5.16 9.80
N GLU A 227 -31.31 6.09 9.17
CA GLU A 227 -31.93 7.18 9.91
C GLU A 227 -32.82 6.53 10.98
N ALA A 228 -32.54 6.84 12.23
CA ALA A 228 -33.44 6.46 13.31
C ALA A 228 -34.83 7.02 12.98
N PRO A 229 -35.92 6.23 13.10
CA PRO A 229 -37.23 6.76 12.83
C PRO A 229 -37.46 7.98 13.70
N ARG A 230 -37.79 9.12 13.05
CA ARG A 230 -38.18 10.33 13.75
C ARG A 230 -39.39 9.96 14.63
N ALA A 231 -39.20 10.06 15.95
CA ALA A 231 -40.26 9.91 16.89
C ALA A 231 -41.41 10.87 16.47
N ALA A 232 -42.53 10.32 16.13
CA ALA A 232 -43.72 11.10 15.83
C ALA A 232 -44.05 11.91 17.11
N ALA A 233 -43.94 13.25 17.00
CA ALA A 233 -44.39 14.12 18.07
C ALA A 233 -45.88 13.92 18.25
N ALA A 234 -46.27 13.30 19.35
CA ALA A 234 -47.66 13.26 19.80
C ALA A 234 -48.12 14.69 20.02
N ARG A 235 -49.08 15.12 19.26
CA ARG A 235 -49.83 16.37 19.52
C ARG A 235 -50.96 15.98 20.46
N GLU A 236 -50.89 16.50 21.68
CA GLU A 236 -52.03 16.74 22.54
C GLU A 236 -52.71 18.09 22.19
#